data_98bf62be04242768c338b3c11e08edac
#
_entry.id   98bf62be04242768c338b3c11e08edac
#
_cell.length_a   1.000
_cell.length_b   1.000
_cell.length_c   1.000
_cell.angle_alpha   90.00
_cell.angle_beta   90.00
_cell.angle_gamma   90.00
#
_symmetry.space_group_name_H-M   'P 1'
#
loop_
_entity.id
_entity.type
_entity.pdbx_description
1 polymer ?
#
loop_
_entity_poly.entity_id
_entity_poly.type
_entity_poly.pdbx_seq_one_letter_code
_entity_poly.pdbx_strand_id
1 'polypeptide(L)'
;MNIDYVGQSMCSILLSIIKDTIGELKVSHHNPQVFDSLVLAKKQRVHTGLICDNYKDLLNNKNTIARDINKHYTSIMYKPLEKWMRFGFNDKWEKYDGVLKLGLYYVETDDTTLFRKSDVYSSVMIKKAQRENIDINIKYQLLPSYSEKKNTFTSIIDKIIEHSKGNKDIYKLMINMMSGMLAKTKCTTGKYHINNDINQIFAFIREYPDMRPIITQIPNTEHYLYGAERELVMTENNLGMYIQLIDQSNIKLYDMVKKMGGTLLPRKVDCVVVYYDKDVPTFEESDVWGGSRQCSIPKFTNTQKFENKNYKIKDIEWVDYNINDSDDWEKIKMY
;
A
#
# COMPACT_ATOMS: atom_id res chain seq x y z
N MET A 1 -31.04 9.95 8.81
CA MET A 1 -30.65 9.31 10.09
C MET A 1 -29.44 10.04 10.63
N ASN A 2 -29.60 10.87 11.67
CA ASN A 2 -28.45 11.48 12.35
C ASN A 2 -27.81 10.40 13.22
N ILE A 3 -26.68 9.87 12.77
CA ILE A 3 -25.89 8.97 13.60
C ILE A 3 -25.04 9.89 14.49
N ASP A 4 -25.32 9.89 15.78
CA ASP A 4 -24.48 10.56 16.77
C ASP A 4 -23.17 9.77 16.91
N TYR A 5 -22.12 10.26 16.26
CA TYR A 5 -20.77 9.67 16.30
C TYR A 5 -20.01 10.01 17.60
N VAL A 6 -20.68 10.45 18.62
CA VAL A 6 -20.07 10.81 19.90
C VAL A 6 -19.45 9.54 20.52
N GLY A 7 -18.12 9.53 20.67
CA GLY A 7 -17.37 8.42 21.26
C GLY A 7 -16.90 7.31 20.30
N GLN A 8 -17.18 7.40 19.01
CA GLN A 8 -16.69 6.43 18.03
C GLN A 8 -15.29 6.80 17.50
N SER A 9 -14.46 5.79 17.26
CA SER A 9 -13.18 6.02 16.58
C SER A 9 -13.41 6.38 15.10
N MET A 10 -12.50 7.16 14.51
CA MET A 10 -12.57 7.50 13.09
C MET A 10 -12.61 6.25 12.18
N CYS A 11 -11.97 5.16 12.62
CA CYS A 11 -12.01 3.88 11.91
C CYS A 11 -13.42 3.26 11.95
N SER A 12 -14.10 3.30 13.09
CA SER A 12 -15.49 2.80 13.21
C SER A 12 -16.45 3.60 12.34
N ILE A 13 -16.28 4.91 12.27
CA ILE A 13 -17.06 5.78 11.39
C ILE A 13 -16.84 5.40 9.92
N LEU A 14 -15.57 5.23 9.51
CA LEU A 14 -15.25 4.82 8.15
C LEU A 14 -15.86 3.47 7.79
N LEU A 15 -15.79 2.48 8.68
CA LEU A 15 -16.40 1.17 8.47
C LEU A 15 -17.91 1.25 8.34
N SER A 16 -18.58 2.11 9.14
CA SER A 16 -20.02 2.37 9.01
C SER A 16 -20.35 2.96 7.64
N ILE A 17 -19.61 3.99 7.20
CA ILE A 17 -19.79 4.59 5.87
C ILE A 17 -19.65 3.55 4.76
N ILE A 18 -18.63 2.70 4.82
CA ILE A 18 -18.43 1.62 3.84
C ILE A 18 -19.63 0.67 3.84
N LYS A 19 -20.07 0.25 5.02
CA LYS A 19 -21.22 -0.64 5.19
C LYS A 19 -22.51 -0.04 4.62
N ASP A 20 -22.77 1.23 4.92
CA ASP A 20 -23.97 1.93 4.47
C ASP A 20 -23.96 2.21 2.95
N THR A 21 -22.76 2.32 2.34
CA THR A 21 -22.62 2.66 0.92
C THR A 21 -22.66 1.44 0.02
N ILE A 22 -21.93 0.39 0.38
CA ILE A 22 -21.75 -0.80 -0.48
C ILE A 22 -22.07 -2.13 0.23
N GLY A 23 -22.59 -2.07 1.46
CA GLY A 23 -22.83 -3.21 2.33
C GLY A 23 -21.53 -3.69 2.99
N GLU A 24 -20.61 -4.22 2.24
CA GLU A 24 -19.33 -4.71 2.73
C GLU A 24 -18.26 -4.60 1.64
N LEU A 25 -17.07 -4.13 2.00
CA LEU A 25 -15.90 -4.25 1.14
C LEU A 25 -15.38 -5.69 1.23
N LYS A 26 -15.74 -6.48 0.22
CA LYS A 26 -15.34 -7.88 0.16
C LYS A 26 -13.82 -8.00 0.11
N VAL A 27 -13.29 -8.89 0.92
CA VAL A 27 -11.86 -9.19 0.97
C VAL A 27 -11.48 -10.30 0.00
N SER A 28 -10.20 -10.34 -0.36
CA SER A 28 -9.60 -11.48 -1.04
C SER A 28 -9.22 -12.54 0.00
N HIS A 29 -9.33 -13.80 -0.39
CA HIS A 29 -8.87 -14.94 0.39
C HIS A 29 -7.65 -15.52 -0.33
N HIS A 30 -6.48 -15.44 0.29
CA HIS A 30 -5.25 -15.89 -0.33
C HIS A 30 -4.81 -17.22 0.26
N ASN A 31 -4.35 -18.15 -0.59
CA ASN A 31 -3.54 -19.24 -0.10
C ASN A 31 -2.17 -18.70 0.36
N PRO A 32 -1.41 -19.46 1.19
CA PRO A 32 -0.15 -18.97 1.77
C PRO A 32 0.85 -18.48 0.73
N GLN A 33 1.06 -19.22 -0.36
CA GLN A 33 2.01 -18.86 -1.40
C GLN A 33 1.68 -17.52 -2.08
N VAL A 34 0.42 -17.32 -2.44
CA VAL A 34 -0.05 -16.04 -3.01
C VAL A 34 0.10 -14.93 -1.97
N PHE A 35 -0.30 -15.17 -0.72
CA PHE A 35 -0.18 -14.20 0.35
C PHE A 35 1.27 -13.72 0.53
N ASP A 36 2.23 -14.63 0.65
CA ASP A 36 3.64 -14.29 0.85
C ASP A 36 4.21 -13.49 -0.31
N SER A 37 3.89 -13.87 -1.55
CA SER A 37 4.29 -13.12 -2.74
C SER A 37 3.75 -11.69 -2.75
N LEU A 38 2.48 -11.48 -2.33
CA LEU A 38 1.86 -10.17 -2.26
C LEU A 38 2.42 -9.31 -1.11
N VAL A 39 2.73 -9.94 0.04
CA VAL A 39 3.40 -9.25 1.16
C VAL A 39 4.79 -8.78 0.73
N LEU A 40 5.54 -9.61 0.02
CA LEU A 40 6.85 -9.24 -0.51
C LEU A 40 6.72 -8.08 -1.51
N ALA A 41 5.82 -8.19 -2.47
CA ALA A 41 5.53 -7.13 -3.45
C ALA A 41 5.12 -5.81 -2.77
N LYS A 42 4.32 -5.86 -1.70
CA LYS A 42 3.98 -4.68 -0.88
C LYS A 42 5.21 -4.07 -0.24
N LYS A 43 6.07 -4.87 0.42
CA LYS A 43 7.30 -4.37 1.09
C LYS A 43 8.20 -3.62 0.10
N GLN A 44 8.30 -4.12 -1.10
CA GLN A 44 9.13 -3.52 -2.14
C GLN A 44 8.58 -2.18 -2.67
N ARG A 45 7.27 -1.90 -2.50
CA ARG A 45 6.61 -0.68 -2.98
C ARG A 45 6.63 0.49 -2.00
N VAL A 46 6.86 0.24 -0.74
CA VAL A 46 6.75 1.26 0.32
C VAL A 46 7.82 2.35 0.22
N HIS A 47 8.98 2.07 -0.38
CA HIS A 47 10.10 3.00 -0.42
C HIS A 47 10.48 3.38 -1.85
N THR A 48 10.12 4.56 -2.25
CA THR A 48 10.10 5.04 -3.61
C THR A 48 11.14 6.10 -3.88
N GLY A 49 12.38 5.81 -3.68
CA GLY A 49 13.42 6.72 -4.10
C GLY A 49 14.21 6.12 -5.27
N LEU A 50 14.06 6.64 -6.50
CA LEU A 50 15.18 6.60 -7.41
C LEU A 50 16.22 7.57 -6.82
N ILE A 51 17.39 7.09 -6.51
CA ILE A 51 18.48 7.89 -5.97
C ILE A 51 19.54 7.91 -7.04
N CYS A 52 19.77 9.09 -7.58
CA CYS A 52 20.98 9.35 -8.34
C CYS A 52 22.12 9.61 -7.33
N ASP A 53 23.32 9.14 -7.62
CA ASP A 53 24.42 9.14 -6.64
C ASP A 53 24.81 10.54 -6.11
N ASN A 54 24.57 11.61 -6.87
CA ASN A 54 24.91 12.98 -6.52
C ASN A 54 23.69 13.88 -6.23
N TYR A 55 22.54 13.31 -5.87
CA TYR A 55 21.31 14.09 -5.75
C TYR A 55 21.31 15.13 -4.63
N LYS A 56 22.13 14.97 -3.58
CA LYS A 56 22.15 15.90 -2.43
C LYS A 56 22.57 17.30 -2.85
N ASP A 57 23.56 17.40 -3.72
CA ASP A 57 24.06 18.68 -4.21
C ASP A 57 23.03 19.33 -5.15
N LEU A 58 22.33 18.52 -5.93
CA LEU A 58 21.30 18.98 -6.84
C LEU A 58 20.03 19.42 -6.11
N LEU A 59 19.68 18.83 -4.95
CA LEU A 59 18.48 19.22 -4.19
C LEU A 59 18.48 20.69 -3.75
N ASN A 60 19.66 21.27 -3.50
CA ASN A 60 19.80 22.66 -3.09
C ASN A 60 20.03 23.62 -4.26
N ASN A 61 20.01 23.12 -5.50
CA ASN A 61 20.21 23.94 -6.67
C ASN A 61 18.93 24.75 -6.99
N LYS A 62 19.11 26.02 -7.39
CA LYS A 62 17.99 26.90 -7.80
C LYS A 62 17.14 26.37 -8.95
N ASN A 63 17.74 25.50 -9.77
CA ASN A 63 17.06 24.86 -10.91
C ASN A 63 16.39 23.53 -10.52
N THR A 64 16.27 23.24 -9.24
CA THR A 64 15.53 22.07 -8.75
C THR A 64 14.16 22.48 -8.28
N ILE A 65 13.14 21.80 -8.79
CA ILE A 65 11.77 22.02 -8.39
C ILE A 65 11.13 20.72 -7.91
N ALA A 66 10.17 20.85 -7.00
CA ALA A 66 9.33 19.77 -6.54
C ALA A 66 7.87 20.03 -6.91
N ARG A 67 7.19 18.99 -7.38
CA ARG A 67 5.75 19.05 -7.67
C ARG A 67 5.03 17.88 -7.00
N ASP A 68 3.91 18.22 -6.38
CA ASP A 68 3.04 17.30 -5.66
C ASP A 68 1.75 17.05 -6.45
N ILE A 69 1.21 15.84 -6.39
CA ILE A 69 -0.09 15.51 -7.01
C ILE A 69 -1.20 15.75 -5.98
N ASN A 70 -2.09 16.67 -6.28
CA ASN A 70 -3.21 17.00 -5.40
C ASN A 70 -4.13 15.79 -5.18
N LYS A 71 -4.32 15.40 -3.91
CA LYS A 71 -5.18 14.26 -3.53
C LYS A 71 -4.87 12.98 -4.32
N HIS A 72 -3.61 12.61 -4.38
CA HIS A 72 -3.08 11.57 -5.27
C HIS A 72 -3.88 10.27 -5.21
N TYR A 73 -3.87 9.57 -4.05
CA TYR A 73 -4.60 8.30 -3.91
C TYR A 73 -6.12 8.47 -4.06
N THR A 74 -6.67 9.57 -3.55
CA THR A 74 -8.10 9.90 -3.72
C THR A 74 -8.45 9.95 -5.21
N SER A 75 -7.64 10.64 -6.02
CA SER A 75 -7.89 10.79 -7.45
C SER A 75 -7.85 9.47 -8.21
N ILE A 76 -7.02 8.52 -7.77
CA ILE A 76 -6.91 7.18 -8.36
C ILE A 76 -8.11 6.32 -7.96
N MET A 77 -8.44 6.30 -6.66
CA MET A 77 -9.60 5.54 -6.18
C MET A 77 -10.92 6.08 -6.75
N TYR A 78 -11.00 7.38 -7.01
CA TYR A 78 -12.16 8.02 -7.59
C TYR A 78 -12.33 7.72 -9.08
N LYS A 79 -11.22 7.67 -9.84
CA LYS A 79 -11.19 7.38 -11.28
C LYS A 79 -10.11 6.34 -11.61
N PRO A 80 -10.31 5.06 -11.22
CA PRO A 80 -9.34 4.01 -11.50
C PRO A 80 -9.29 3.65 -12.97
N LEU A 81 -8.14 3.19 -13.43
CA LEU A 81 -7.95 2.81 -14.84
C LEU A 81 -8.71 1.55 -15.22
N GLU A 82 -8.92 0.61 -14.27
CA GLU A 82 -9.64 -0.65 -14.49
C GLU A 82 -10.46 -1.07 -13.27
N LYS A 83 -11.16 -2.20 -13.34
CA LYS A 83 -11.84 -2.83 -12.20
C LYS A 83 -10.83 -3.22 -11.12
N TRP A 84 -11.28 -3.30 -9.86
CA TRP A 84 -10.43 -3.69 -8.74
C TRP A 84 -10.34 -5.21 -8.63
N MET A 85 -9.14 -5.73 -8.46
CA MET A 85 -8.88 -7.17 -8.34
C MET A 85 -9.28 -7.70 -6.97
N ARG A 86 -9.92 -8.87 -6.96
CA ARG A 86 -10.22 -9.62 -5.74
C ARG A 86 -9.96 -11.10 -5.97
N PHE A 87 -9.04 -11.65 -5.20
CA PHE A 87 -8.58 -13.04 -5.35
C PHE A 87 -9.42 -14.01 -4.52
N GLY A 88 -9.58 -15.21 -5.02
CA GLY A 88 -10.11 -16.36 -4.31
C GLY A 88 -8.99 -17.24 -3.78
N PHE A 89 -9.31 -18.14 -2.83
CA PHE A 89 -8.34 -19.05 -2.23
C PHE A 89 -7.67 -19.99 -3.25
N ASN A 90 -8.38 -20.37 -4.29
CA ASN A 90 -7.88 -21.26 -5.35
C ASN A 90 -7.09 -20.54 -6.45
N ASP A 91 -7.01 -19.20 -6.40
CA ASP A 91 -6.21 -18.46 -7.36
C ASP A 91 -4.73 -18.74 -7.09
N LYS A 92 -3.98 -18.99 -8.16
CA LYS A 92 -2.55 -19.37 -8.08
C LYS A 92 -1.74 -18.71 -9.18
N TRP A 93 -0.45 -18.64 -8.94
CA TRP A 93 0.50 -18.23 -9.96
C TRP A 93 0.61 -19.28 -11.05
N GLU A 94 0.52 -18.86 -12.31
CA GLU A 94 0.67 -19.67 -13.49
C GLU A 94 1.66 -19.04 -14.45
N LYS A 95 2.24 -19.82 -15.37
CA LYS A 95 3.04 -19.24 -16.45
C LYS A 95 2.16 -18.29 -17.27
N TYR A 96 2.75 -17.20 -17.71
CA TYR A 96 2.04 -16.23 -18.55
C TYR A 96 1.63 -16.88 -19.88
N ASP A 97 0.37 -16.79 -20.24
CA ASP A 97 -0.23 -17.40 -21.43
C ASP A 97 -0.15 -16.53 -22.69
N GLY A 98 0.51 -15.38 -22.61
CA GLY A 98 0.65 -14.43 -23.73
C GLY A 98 -0.53 -13.45 -23.85
N VAL A 99 -1.59 -13.60 -23.04
CA VAL A 99 -2.79 -12.76 -23.10
C VAL A 99 -2.92 -11.89 -21.85
N LEU A 100 -2.82 -10.58 -22.03
CA LEU A 100 -2.93 -9.64 -20.91
C LEU A 100 -4.39 -9.46 -20.47
N LYS A 101 -4.70 -9.94 -19.28
CA LYS A 101 -6.01 -9.83 -18.61
C LYS A 101 -5.90 -8.95 -17.37
N LEU A 102 -7.01 -8.67 -16.69
CA LEU A 102 -6.99 -8.11 -15.33
C LEU A 102 -6.25 -9.09 -14.41
N GLY A 103 -5.18 -8.65 -13.72
CA GLY A 103 -4.39 -9.53 -12.88
C GLY A 103 -3.11 -8.91 -12.37
N LEU A 104 -2.32 -9.71 -11.68
CA LEU A 104 -0.95 -9.41 -11.28
C LEU A 104 0.01 -10.26 -12.11
N TYR A 105 1.16 -9.69 -12.40
CA TYR A 105 2.16 -10.28 -13.29
C TYR A 105 3.55 -10.16 -12.68
N TYR A 106 4.30 -11.25 -12.64
CA TYR A 106 5.72 -11.18 -12.34
C TYR A 106 6.48 -10.81 -13.60
N VAL A 107 7.21 -9.71 -13.52
CA VAL A 107 7.90 -9.07 -14.64
C VAL A 107 9.37 -8.97 -14.34
N GLU A 108 10.21 -9.42 -15.27
CA GLU A 108 11.63 -9.13 -15.32
C GLU A 108 11.86 -7.93 -16.24
N THR A 109 12.61 -6.95 -15.78
CA THR A 109 12.91 -5.73 -16.54
C THR A 109 14.14 -5.03 -15.97
N ASP A 110 14.88 -4.38 -16.85
CA ASP A 110 15.96 -3.45 -16.50
C ASP A 110 15.50 -1.99 -16.46
N ASP A 111 14.21 -1.73 -16.81
CA ASP A 111 13.65 -0.38 -16.71
C ASP A 111 13.54 0.06 -15.24
N THR A 112 14.09 1.24 -14.96
CA THR A 112 14.03 1.87 -13.63
C THR A 112 13.16 3.12 -13.59
N THR A 113 12.56 3.50 -14.71
CA THR A 113 11.77 4.73 -14.85
C THR A 113 10.30 4.52 -14.49
N LEU A 114 9.64 3.57 -15.13
CA LEU A 114 8.26 3.15 -14.83
C LEU A 114 8.25 2.05 -13.77
N PHE A 115 9.05 1.01 -13.98
CA PHE A 115 9.29 -0.07 -13.03
C PHE A 115 10.45 0.31 -12.11
N ARG A 116 10.53 -0.31 -10.95
CA ARG A 116 11.67 -0.09 -10.03
C ARG A 116 12.71 -1.18 -10.17
N LYS A 117 12.24 -2.37 -10.47
CA LYS A 117 13.00 -3.61 -10.65
C LYS A 117 12.07 -4.71 -11.14
N SER A 118 12.63 -5.87 -11.40
CA SER A 118 11.85 -7.09 -11.60
C SER A 118 11.04 -7.41 -10.35
N ASP A 119 9.73 -7.54 -10.49
CA ASP A 119 8.77 -7.74 -9.38
C ASP A 119 7.36 -8.07 -9.89
N VAL A 120 6.41 -8.14 -8.97
CA VAL A 120 4.97 -8.31 -9.23
C VAL A 120 4.33 -6.95 -9.53
N TYR A 121 3.66 -6.81 -10.65
CA TYR A 121 2.95 -5.61 -11.08
C TYR A 121 1.55 -5.91 -11.58
N SER A 122 0.65 -4.95 -11.46
CA SER A 122 -0.71 -5.08 -11.97
C SER A 122 -0.78 -4.87 -13.49
N SER A 123 -1.86 -5.39 -14.08
CA SER A 123 -2.13 -5.25 -15.51
C SER A 123 -2.07 -3.82 -16.03
N VAL A 124 -2.38 -2.80 -15.21
CA VAL A 124 -2.27 -1.39 -15.63
C VAL A 124 -0.83 -0.96 -15.90
N MET A 125 0.14 -1.46 -15.10
CA MET A 125 1.56 -1.21 -15.33
C MET A 125 2.03 -1.82 -16.64
N ILE A 126 1.62 -3.07 -16.91
CA ILE A 126 1.98 -3.78 -18.14
C ILE A 126 1.41 -3.04 -19.37
N LYS A 127 0.13 -2.65 -19.32
CA LYS A 127 -0.49 -1.83 -20.37
C LYS A 127 0.23 -0.51 -20.60
N LYS A 128 0.71 0.12 -19.52
CA LYS A 128 1.49 1.36 -19.63
C LYS A 128 2.83 1.10 -20.29
N ALA A 129 3.57 0.06 -19.87
CA ALA A 129 4.85 -0.32 -20.48
C ALA A 129 4.71 -0.59 -21.98
N GLN A 130 3.70 -1.34 -22.40
CA GLN A 130 3.43 -1.60 -23.82
C GLN A 130 3.18 -0.32 -24.63
N ARG A 131 2.44 0.65 -24.08
CA ARG A 131 2.20 1.95 -24.73
C ARG A 131 3.45 2.82 -24.82
N GLU A 132 4.37 2.67 -23.89
CA GLU A 132 5.64 3.41 -23.83
C GLU A 132 6.77 2.69 -24.55
N ASN A 133 6.52 1.51 -25.12
CA ASN A 133 7.52 0.63 -25.73
C ASN A 133 8.67 0.27 -24.78
N ILE A 134 8.36 0.11 -23.49
CA ILE A 134 9.31 -0.34 -22.48
C ILE A 134 9.44 -1.86 -22.60
N ASP A 135 10.67 -2.35 -22.70
CA ASP A 135 10.95 -3.79 -22.78
C ASP A 135 10.73 -4.46 -21.43
N ILE A 136 9.89 -5.48 -21.43
CA ILE A 136 9.52 -6.26 -20.26
C ILE A 136 9.37 -7.73 -20.62
N ASN A 137 9.80 -8.61 -19.72
CA ASN A 137 9.63 -10.05 -19.86
C ASN A 137 8.66 -10.56 -18.79
N ILE A 138 7.44 -10.89 -19.19
CA ILE A 138 6.41 -11.40 -18.27
C ILE A 138 6.59 -12.90 -18.13
N LYS A 139 6.84 -13.37 -16.91
CA LYS A 139 7.07 -14.80 -16.62
C LYS A 139 5.83 -15.51 -16.11
N TYR A 140 5.14 -14.87 -15.15
CA TYR A 140 3.99 -15.47 -14.46
C TYR A 140 2.84 -14.49 -14.38
N GLN A 141 1.64 -15.06 -14.24
CA GLN A 141 0.40 -14.33 -14.03
C GLN A 141 -0.35 -14.89 -12.82
N LEU A 142 -1.04 -14.02 -12.11
CA LEU A 142 -2.02 -14.34 -11.08
C LEU A 142 -3.33 -13.66 -11.46
N LEU A 143 -4.29 -14.42 -11.94
CA LEU A 143 -5.57 -13.89 -12.39
C LEU A 143 -6.60 -13.97 -11.27
N PRO A 144 -7.35 -12.89 -10.99
CA PRO A 144 -8.34 -12.88 -9.94
C PRO A 144 -9.63 -13.59 -10.38
N SER A 145 -10.16 -14.47 -9.54
CA SER A 145 -11.49 -15.08 -9.75
C SER A 145 -12.62 -14.06 -9.68
N TYR A 146 -12.40 -12.91 -9.02
CA TYR A 146 -13.42 -11.89 -8.80
C TYR A 146 -12.89 -10.49 -9.11
N SER A 147 -13.80 -9.55 -9.28
CA SER A 147 -13.44 -8.13 -9.40
C SER A 147 -14.55 -7.25 -8.84
N GLU A 148 -14.16 -6.10 -8.27
CA GLU A 148 -15.09 -5.05 -7.87
C GLU A 148 -15.22 -4.01 -8.98
N LYS A 149 -16.36 -3.31 -8.99
CA LYS A 149 -16.63 -2.27 -10.00
C LYS A 149 -15.61 -1.12 -9.89
N LYS A 150 -15.35 -0.44 -10.99
CA LYS A 150 -14.47 0.75 -10.99
C LYS A 150 -14.92 1.80 -9.98
N ASN A 151 -16.21 2.06 -9.90
CA ASN A 151 -16.78 3.12 -9.04
C ASN A 151 -17.01 2.69 -7.58
N THR A 152 -16.56 1.51 -7.16
CA THR A 152 -16.72 1.05 -5.77
C THR A 152 -16.20 2.08 -4.77
N PHE A 153 -14.99 2.57 -4.96
CA PHE A 153 -14.41 3.59 -4.05
C PHE A 153 -14.96 5.00 -4.32
N THR A 154 -15.43 5.31 -5.51
CA THR A 154 -16.05 6.60 -5.84
C THR A 154 -17.22 6.88 -4.91
N SER A 155 -18.17 5.93 -4.81
CA SER A 155 -19.35 6.06 -3.96
C SER A 155 -18.99 6.19 -2.47
N ILE A 156 -17.97 5.47 -2.00
CA ILE A 156 -17.49 5.59 -0.62
C ILE A 156 -16.87 6.97 -0.37
N ILE A 157 -16.05 7.46 -1.30
CA ILE A 157 -15.40 8.77 -1.19
C ILE A 157 -16.45 9.89 -1.17
N ASP A 158 -17.46 9.82 -2.03
CA ASP A 158 -18.56 10.80 -2.04
C ASP A 158 -19.27 10.84 -0.68
N LYS A 159 -19.54 9.68 -0.08
CA LYS A 159 -20.13 9.58 1.24
C LYS A 159 -19.21 10.09 2.35
N ILE A 160 -17.92 9.84 2.29
CA ILE A 160 -16.94 10.40 3.23
C ILE A 160 -16.96 11.94 3.19
N ILE A 161 -16.99 12.52 1.98
CA ILE A 161 -17.03 13.98 1.81
C ILE A 161 -18.33 14.56 2.37
N GLU A 162 -19.47 13.93 2.09
CA GLU A 162 -20.77 14.31 2.63
C GLU A 162 -20.76 14.30 4.17
N HIS A 163 -20.31 13.20 4.79
CA HIS A 163 -20.26 13.05 6.26
C HIS A 163 -19.28 14.01 6.94
N SER A 164 -18.17 14.30 6.28
CA SER A 164 -17.19 15.27 6.79
C SER A 164 -17.66 16.73 6.68
N LYS A 165 -18.84 16.98 6.11
CA LYS A 165 -19.37 18.32 5.81
C LYS A 165 -18.34 19.20 5.09
N GLY A 166 -17.56 18.61 4.20
CA GLY A 166 -16.51 19.28 3.44
C GLY A 166 -15.23 19.61 4.21
N ASN A 167 -15.12 19.21 5.48
CA ASN A 167 -13.90 19.40 6.26
C ASN A 167 -12.74 18.61 5.63
N LYS A 168 -11.77 19.36 5.06
CA LYS A 168 -10.67 18.79 4.26
C LYS A 168 -9.76 17.86 5.06
N ASP A 169 -9.52 18.12 6.31
CA ASP A 169 -8.63 17.33 7.15
C ASP A 169 -9.28 16.00 7.54
N ILE A 170 -10.56 16.03 7.87
CA ILE A 170 -11.33 14.83 8.22
C ILE A 170 -11.42 13.89 7.02
N TYR A 171 -11.89 14.36 5.87
CA TYR A 171 -12.02 13.45 4.73
C TYR A 171 -10.67 12.96 4.21
N LYS A 172 -9.61 13.78 4.23
CA LYS A 172 -8.25 13.34 3.90
C LYS A 172 -7.79 12.23 4.81
N LEU A 173 -8.01 12.37 6.11
CA LEU A 173 -7.66 11.34 7.09
C LEU A 173 -8.43 10.04 6.80
N MET A 174 -9.73 10.10 6.60
CA MET A 174 -10.56 8.91 6.34
C MET A 174 -10.16 8.18 5.05
N ILE A 175 -9.85 8.91 3.97
CA ILE A 175 -9.40 8.29 2.71
C ILE A 175 -8.01 7.66 2.86
N ASN A 176 -7.09 8.30 3.60
CA ASN A 176 -5.79 7.72 3.91
C ASN A 176 -5.95 6.45 4.76
N MET A 177 -6.86 6.44 5.72
CA MET A 177 -7.18 5.22 6.49
C MET A 177 -7.73 4.11 5.59
N MET A 178 -8.61 4.44 4.64
CA MET A 178 -9.13 3.47 3.67
C MET A 178 -8.01 2.85 2.83
N SER A 179 -7.07 3.65 2.31
CA SER A 179 -5.91 3.12 1.59
C SER A 179 -5.03 2.24 2.48
N GLY A 180 -4.85 2.61 3.76
CA GLY A 180 -4.15 1.81 4.77
C GLY A 180 -4.85 0.48 5.07
N MET A 181 -6.18 0.46 5.08
CA MET A 181 -6.95 -0.79 5.25
C MET A 181 -6.71 -1.78 4.10
N LEU A 182 -6.58 -1.31 2.86
CA LEU A 182 -6.24 -2.17 1.72
C LEU A 182 -4.85 -2.82 1.89
N ALA A 183 -3.92 -2.13 2.55
CA ALA A 183 -2.57 -2.59 2.80
C ALA A 183 -2.43 -3.50 4.02
N LYS A 184 -3.49 -3.68 4.81
CA LYS A 184 -3.41 -4.37 6.10
C LYS A 184 -3.20 -5.87 5.90
N THR A 185 -2.15 -6.41 6.51
CA THR A 185 -1.77 -7.84 6.45
C THR A 185 -1.68 -8.49 7.82
N LYS A 186 -1.83 -7.69 8.87
CA LYS A 186 -1.73 -8.14 10.25
C LYS A 186 -2.75 -7.40 11.09
N CYS A 187 -3.25 -8.05 12.12
CA CYS A 187 -4.02 -7.41 13.17
C CYS A 187 -3.45 -7.78 14.54
N THR A 188 -3.55 -6.84 15.46
CA THR A 188 -3.20 -7.11 16.85
C THR A 188 -4.49 -7.46 17.58
N THR A 189 -4.47 -8.57 18.27
CA THR A 189 -5.52 -8.94 19.24
C THR A 189 -4.91 -8.96 20.62
N GLY A 190 -5.64 -8.48 21.61
CA GLY A 190 -5.11 -8.37 22.95
C GLY A 190 -6.21 -8.32 24.00
N LYS A 191 -5.82 -8.61 25.22
CA LYS A 191 -6.63 -8.42 26.42
C LYS A 191 -5.94 -7.36 27.27
N TYR A 192 -6.72 -6.41 27.80
CA TYR A 192 -6.19 -5.27 28.55
C TYR A 192 -6.98 -5.09 29.83
N HIS A 193 -6.29 -4.73 30.89
CA HIS A 193 -6.85 -4.43 32.20
C HIS A 193 -6.15 -3.22 32.82
N ILE A 194 -6.78 -2.64 33.82
CA ILE A 194 -6.20 -1.55 34.63
C ILE A 194 -6.20 -2.03 36.07
N ASN A 195 -5.04 -2.00 36.73
CA ASN A 195 -4.89 -2.34 38.15
C ASN A 195 -3.64 -1.65 38.71
N ASN A 196 -3.57 -1.57 40.03
CA ASN A 196 -2.40 -1.10 40.76
C ASN A 196 -1.67 -2.24 41.51
N ASP A 197 -2.26 -3.46 41.55
CA ASP A 197 -1.63 -4.64 42.19
C ASP A 197 -0.68 -5.33 41.22
N ILE A 198 0.61 -5.20 41.49
CA ILE A 198 1.69 -5.76 40.68
C ILE A 198 1.63 -7.30 40.61
N ASN A 199 1.14 -7.98 41.67
CA ASN A 199 1.03 -9.43 41.67
C ASN A 199 -0.06 -9.91 40.70
N GLN A 200 -1.19 -9.20 40.65
CA GLN A 200 -2.25 -9.50 39.69
C GLN A 200 -1.78 -9.24 38.23
N ILE A 201 -0.98 -8.18 38.02
CA ILE A 201 -0.38 -7.91 36.72
C ILE A 201 0.51 -9.07 36.25
N PHE A 202 1.41 -9.54 37.13
CA PHE A 202 2.28 -10.67 36.78
C PHE A 202 1.53 -12.00 36.65
N ALA A 203 0.49 -12.24 37.46
CA ALA A 203 -0.36 -13.43 37.34
C ALA A 203 -1.04 -13.46 35.98
N PHE A 204 -1.60 -12.31 35.53
CA PHE A 204 -2.24 -12.17 34.23
C PHE A 204 -1.24 -12.42 33.07
N ILE A 205 -0.04 -11.85 33.12
CA ILE A 205 0.97 -12.07 32.07
C ILE A 205 1.37 -13.53 31.94
N ARG A 206 1.49 -14.25 33.09
CA ARG A 206 1.79 -15.69 33.10
C ARG A 206 0.69 -16.57 32.54
N GLU A 207 -0.56 -16.09 32.53
CA GLU A 207 -1.70 -16.78 31.93
C GLU A 207 -1.61 -16.78 30.39
N TYR A 208 -0.85 -15.84 29.79
CA TYR A 208 -0.72 -15.68 28.34
C TYR A 208 0.75 -15.73 27.89
N PRO A 209 1.44 -16.88 28.04
CA PRO A 209 2.89 -16.98 27.79
C PRO A 209 3.27 -16.74 26.30
N ASP A 210 2.34 -17.03 25.37
CA ASP A 210 2.57 -16.89 23.92
C ASP A 210 2.20 -15.49 23.40
N MET A 211 1.83 -14.57 24.28
CA MET A 211 1.47 -13.20 23.93
C MET A 211 2.53 -12.21 24.42
N ARG A 212 2.71 -11.13 23.70
CA ARG A 212 3.61 -10.03 24.09
C ARG A 212 3.00 -9.27 25.27
N PRO A 213 3.67 -9.21 26.43
CA PRO A 213 3.17 -8.43 27.55
C PRO A 213 3.30 -6.94 27.27
N ILE A 214 2.32 -6.19 27.74
CA ILE A 214 2.31 -4.72 27.76
C ILE A 214 2.06 -4.29 29.19
N ILE A 215 2.92 -3.40 29.70
CA ILE A 215 2.74 -2.74 30.99
C ILE A 215 3.09 -1.28 30.80
N THR A 216 2.14 -0.39 31.08
CA THR A 216 2.33 1.05 30.98
C THR A 216 1.68 1.72 32.19
N GLN A 217 2.44 2.48 32.97
CA GLN A 217 1.88 3.29 34.04
C GLN A 217 0.99 4.38 33.45
N ILE A 218 -0.22 4.53 34.00
CA ILE A 218 -1.11 5.62 33.63
C ILE A 218 -0.58 6.92 34.25
N PRO A 219 -0.29 7.96 33.46
CA PRO A 219 0.28 9.21 33.95
C PRO A 219 -0.50 9.79 35.14
N ASN A 220 0.21 10.23 36.18
CA ASN A 220 -0.32 10.82 37.41
C ASN A 220 -1.23 9.91 38.26
N THR A 221 -1.09 8.59 38.12
CA THR A 221 -1.80 7.59 38.94
C THR A 221 -0.87 6.50 39.41
N GLU A 222 -1.32 5.70 40.40
CA GLU A 222 -0.67 4.46 40.82
C GLU A 222 -1.11 3.22 40.01
N HIS A 223 -1.94 3.44 38.97
CA HIS A 223 -2.49 2.37 38.15
C HIS A 223 -1.64 2.10 36.93
N TYR A 224 -1.66 0.85 36.50
CA TYR A 224 -1.04 0.38 35.27
C TYR A 224 -2.11 -0.10 34.30
N LEU A 225 -2.02 0.34 33.04
CA LEU A 225 -2.60 -0.37 31.92
C LEU A 225 -1.66 -1.55 31.61
N TYR A 226 -2.16 -2.77 31.74
CA TYR A 226 -1.41 -3.96 31.41
C TYR A 226 -2.22 -4.88 30.51
N GLY A 227 -1.55 -5.68 29.75
CA GLY A 227 -2.20 -6.55 28.80
C GLY A 227 -1.25 -7.59 28.20
N ALA A 228 -1.82 -8.42 27.40
CA ALA A 228 -1.13 -9.38 26.57
C ALA A 228 -1.62 -9.26 25.12
N GLU A 229 -0.71 -9.08 24.17
CA GLU A 229 -1.00 -8.89 22.76
C GLU A 229 -0.40 -9.98 21.88
N ARG A 230 -1.13 -10.35 20.85
CA ARG A 230 -0.64 -11.22 19.78
C ARG A 230 -0.91 -10.60 18.43
N GLU A 231 0.09 -10.63 17.57
CA GLU A 231 -0.05 -10.26 16.17
C GLU A 231 -0.52 -11.47 15.36
N LEU A 232 -1.63 -11.31 14.67
CA LEU A 232 -2.20 -12.31 13.78
C LEU A 232 -1.99 -11.91 12.32
N VAL A 233 -1.52 -12.85 11.52
CA VAL A 233 -1.45 -12.70 10.06
C VAL A 233 -2.86 -12.78 9.47
N MET A 234 -3.18 -11.84 8.59
CA MET A 234 -4.48 -11.76 7.90
C MET A 234 -4.30 -12.21 6.46
N THR A 235 -4.62 -13.47 6.16
CA THR A 235 -4.66 -13.98 4.78
C THR A 235 -5.90 -13.48 4.02
N GLU A 236 -6.90 -13.02 4.75
CA GLU A 236 -8.07 -12.32 4.21
C GLU A 236 -7.80 -10.82 4.20
N ASN A 237 -7.54 -10.26 3.03
CA ASN A 237 -7.13 -8.87 2.88
C ASN A 237 -7.35 -8.35 1.45
N ASN A 238 -6.99 -7.11 1.19
CA ASN A 238 -7.12 -6.45 -0.12
C ASN A 238 -5.77 -6.05 -0.72
N LEU A 239 -4.70 -6.83 -0.48
CA LEU A 239 -3.36 -6.55 -1.01
C LEU A 239 -3.33 -6.41 -2.53
N GLY A 240 -4.10 -7.20 -3.27
CA GLY A 240 -4.20 -7.06 -4.71
C GLY A 240 -4.70 -5.68 -5.14
N MET A 241 -5.74 -5.17 -4.48
CA MET A 241 -6.25 -3.80 -4.70
C MET A 241 -5.21 -2.74 -4.28
N TYR A 242 -4.51 -2.97 -3.17
CA TYR A 242 -3.44 -2.06 -2.74
C TYR A 242 -2.29 -1.98 -3.75
N ILE A 243 -1.81 -3.12 -4.25
CA ILE A 243 -0.79 -3.17 -5.29
C ILE A 243 -1.26 -2.42 -6.54
N GLN A 244 -2.50 -2.65 -6.97
CA GLN A 244 -3.11 -1.97 -8.10
C GLN A 244 -3.22 -0.45 -7.88
N LEU A 245 -3.54 0.00 -6.66
CA LEU A 245 -3.58 1.41 -6.28
C LEU A 245 -2.18 2.06 -6.40
N ILE A 246 -1.16 1.41 -5.87
CA ILE A 246 0.22 1.92 -5.91
C ILE A 246 0.77 1.92 -7.34
N ASP A 247 0.45 0.92 -8.14
CA ASP A 247 0.88 0.88 -9.54
C ASP A 247 0.24 2.01 -10.36
N GLN A 248 -1.04 2.29 -10.17
CA GLN A 248 -1.69 3.45 -10.78
C GLN A 248 -1.09 4.79 -10.29
N SER A 249 -0.69 4.84 -9.03
CA SER A 249 0.06 5.95 -8.45
C SER A 249 1.40 6.17 -9.18
N ASN A 250 2.15 5.09 -9.37
CA ASN A 250 3.43 5.14 -10.09
C ASN A 250 3.28 5.58 -11.55
N ILE A 251 2.22 5.15 -12.23
CA ILE A 251 1.92 5.60 -13.60
C ILE A 251 1.71 7.12 -13.64
N LYS A 252 0.93 7.68 -12.71
CA LYS A 252 0.72 9.13 -12.64
C LYS A 252 2.01 9.90 -12.37
N LEU A 253 2.85 9.40 -11.46
CA LEU A 253 4.15 10.00 -11.17
C LEU A 253 5.08 9.92 -12.39
N TYR A 254 5.10 8.78 -13.08
CA TYR A 254 5.84 8.62 -14.33
C TYR A 254 5.40 9.62 -15.40
N ASP A 255 4.09 9.75 -15.61
CA ASP A 255 3.53 10.70 -16.59
C ASP A 255 3.87 12.15 -16.22
N MET A 256 3.87 12.49 -14.93
CA MET A 256 4.27 13.80 -14.45
C MET A 256 5.76 14.07 -14.73
N VAL A 257 6.64 13.10 -14.43
CA VAL A 257 8.08 13.21 -14.74
C VAL A 257 8.32 13.39 -16.24
N LYS A 258 7.65 12.62 -17.08
CA LYS A 258 7.75 12.78 -18.55
C LYS A 258 7.30 14.15 -19.02
N LYS A 259 6.21 14.67 -18.45
CA LYS A 259 5.71 16.01 -18.78
C LYS A 259 6.66 17.10 -18.30
N MET A 260 7.30 16.92 -17.17
CA MET A 260 8.25 17.89 -16.63
C MET A 260 9.55 17.92 -17.44
N GLY A 261 10.04 16.77 -17.88
CA GLY A 261 11.39 16.66 -18.46
C GLY A 261 12.46 16.86 -17.38
N GLY A 262 13.72 17.03 -17.79
CA GLY A 262 14.85 17.19 -16.87
C GLY A 262 15.28 15.90 -16.17
N THR A 263 16.19 16.02 -15.21
CA THR A 263 16.74 14.87 -14.47
C THR A 263 15.91 14.59 -13.24
N LEU A 264 15.33 13.38 -13.16
CA LEU A 264 14.57 12.94 -12.00
C LEU A 264 15.49 12.74 -10.79
N LEU A 265 15.16 13.41 -9.71
CA LEU A 265 15.73 13.22 -8.38
C LEU A 265 14.80 12.29 -7.54
N PRO A 266 15.02 12.14 -6.23
CA PRO A 266 14.18 11.27 -5.41
C PRO A 266 12.68 11.60 -5.51
N ARG A 267 11.84 10.56 -5.52
CA ARG A 267 10.37 10.68 -5.39
C ARG A 267 9.96 10.43 -3.93
N LYS A 268 8.92 11.11 -3.48
CA LYS A 268 8.32 10.86 -2.16
C LYS A 268 6.81 10.74 -2.32
N VAL A 269 6.29 9.53 -2.22
CA VAL A 269 4.87 9.16 -2.24
C VAL A 269 4.08 9.76 -3.40
N ASP A 270 3.76 11.05 -3.36
CA ASP A 270 2.93 11.84 -4.27
C ASP A 270 3.67 13.03 -4.87
N CYS A 271 4.95 13.18 -4.53
CA CYS A 271 5.81 14.27 -4.96
C CYS A 271 6.97 13.75 -5.81
N VAL A 272 7.28 14.45 -6.88
CA VAL A 272 8.49 14.26 -7.67
C VAL A 272 9.38 15.50 -7.57
N VAL A 273 10.69 15.28 -7.60
CA VAL A 273 11.69 16.33 -7.61
C VAL A 273 12.50 16.20 -8.88
N VAL A 274 12.66 17.29 -9.62
CA VAL A 274 13.33 17.30 -10.92
C VAL A 274 14.35 18.44 -10.94
N TYR A 275 15.53 18.16 -11.45
CA TYR A 275 16.60 19.13 -11.69
C TYR A 275 16.69 19.45 -13.18
N TYR A 276 16.99 20.70 -13.50
CA TYR A 276 17.20 21.20 -14.85
C TYR A 276 18.60 21.76 -15.00
N ASP A 277 19.28 21.37 -16.06
CA ASP A 277 20.63 21.92 -16.38
C ASP A 277 20.56 23.38 -16.85
N LYS A 278 19.38 23.81 -17.30
CA LYS A 278 19.05 25.17 -17.76
C LYS A 278 17.90 25.75 -16.94
N ASP A 279 17.27 26.77 -17.46
CA ASP A 279 16.13 27.41 -16.80
C ASP A 279 14.98 26.44 -16.58
N VAL A 280 14.33 26.61 -15.43
CA VAL A 280 13.17 25.80 -15.04
C VAL A 280 11.96 26.20 -15.90
N PRO A 281 11.32 25.27 -16.60
CA PRO A 281 10.08 25.57 -17.33
C PRO A 281 8.95 26.03 -16.42
N THR A 282 8.07 26.85 -16.93
CA THR A 282 6.82 27.21 -16.25
C THR A 282 5.80 26.09 -16.39
N PHE A 283 5.18 25.71 -15.26
CA PHE A 283 4.16 24.68 -15.23
C PHE A 283 2.84 25.26 -14.71
N GLU A 284 1.74 24.84 -15.29
CA GLU A 284 0.42 25.19 -14.80
C GLU A 284 0.15 24.53 -13.44
N GLU A 285 -0.43 25.31 -12.54
CA GLU A 285 -0.94 24.85 -11.25
C GLU A 285 -2.36 24.31 -11.41
N SER A 286 -2.66 23.23 -10.70
CA SER A 286 -3.99 22.64 -10.76
C SER A 286 -4.46 22.16 -9.37
N ASP A 287 -5.58 22.72 -8.92
CA ASP A 287 -6.24 22.32 -7.68
C ASP A 287 -7.22 21.14 -7.86
N VAL A 288 -7.41 20.69 -9.11
CA VAL A 288 -8.22 19.51 -9.41
C VAL A 288 -7.56 18.25 -8.84
N TRP A 289 -8.36 17.31 -8.39
CA TRP A 289 -7.85 16.02 -7.92
C TRP A 289 -7.05 15.31 -9.00
N GLY A 290 -5.80 14.96 -8.66
CA GLY A 290 -4.85 14.37 -9.58
C GLY A 290 -4.12 15.37 -10.46
N GLY A 291 -4.41 16.66 -10.38
CA GLY A 291 -3.59 17.73 -10.91
C GLY A 291 -2.32 17.95 -10.09
N SER A 292 -1.34 18.65 -10.63
CA SER A 292 -0.08 18.90 -9.93
C SER A 292 0.10 20.37 -9.58
N ARG A 293 0.80 20.60 -8.47
CA ARG A 293 1.17 21.94 -8.00
C ARG A 293 2.63 21.96 -7.54
N GLN A 294 3.24 23.10 -7.58
CA GLN A 294 4.57 23.28 -7.01
C GLN A 294 4.50 23.17 -5.49
N CYS A 295 5.51 22.56 -4.90
CA CYS A 295 5.64 22.43 -3.45
C CYS A 295 7.09 22.66 -3.02
N SER A 296 7.31 22.78 -1.72
CA SER A 296 8.66 22.79 -1.16
C SER A 296 9.33 21.43 -1.37
N ILE A 297 10.63 21.45 -1.62
CA ILE A 297 11.41 20.20 -1.75
C ILE A 297 11.28 19.40 -0.44
N PRO A 298 10.81 18.14 -0.49
CA PRO A 298 10.64 17.34 0.72
C PRO A 298 11.98 17.11 1.44
N LYS A 299 11.97 17.14 2.76
CA LYS A 299 13.12 16.69 3.54
C LYS A 299 13.23 15.17 3.42
N PHE A 300 14.35 14.71 2.88
CA PHE A 300 14.69 13.29 2.82
C PHE A 300 15.52 12.94 4.06
N THR A 301 14.86 12.44 5.10
CA THR A 301 15.47 12.21 6.42
C THR A 301 16.33 10.95 6.51
N ASN A 302 16.19 10.00 5.59
CA ASN A 302 17.07 8.84 5.49
C ASN A 302 17.16 8.42 4.03
N THR A 303 18.31 8.60 3.45
CA THR A 303 18.71 7.84 2.28
C THR A 303 19.03 6.43 2.76
N GLN A 304 18.04 5.58 2.86
CA GLN A 304 18.37 4.17 2.84
C GLN A 304 19.06 3.95 1.49
N LYS A 305 20.37 3.73 1.54
CA LYS A 305 21.06 3.07 0.45
C LYS A 305 20.28 1.79 0.24
N PHE A 306 19.48 1.75 -0.82
CA PHE A 306 19.00 0.49 -1.33
C PHE A 306 20.25 -0.23 -1.82
N GLU A 307 20.90 -0.95 -0.92
CA GLU A 307 21.71 -2.05 -1.37
C GLU A 307 20.77 -2.84 -2.26
N ASN A 308 21.16 -2.98 -3.53
CA ASN A 308 20.56 -3.90 -4.48
C ASN A 308 20.71 -5.33 -3.93
N LYS A 309 20.02 -5.63 -2.84
CA LYS A 309 19.75 -7.01 -2.49
C LYS A 309 18.75 -7.46 -3.53
N ASN A 310 19.30 -8.02 -4.59
CA ASN A 310 18.58 -8.84 -5.54
C ASN A 310 17.96 -10.00 -4.75
N TYR A 311 16.81 -9.75 -4.12
CA TYR A 311 15.92 -10.83 -3.73
C TYR A 311 15.39 -11.40 -5.03
N LYS A 312 16.13 -12.34 -5.58
CA LYS A 312 15.64 -13.18 -6.65
C LYS A 312 14.51 -13.99 -6.05
N ILE A 313 13.32 -13.96 -6.67
CA ILE A 313 12.25 -14.95 -6.41
C ILE A 313 12.77 -16.40 -6.66
N LYS A 314 14.03 -16.58 -7.02
CA LYS A 314 14.70 -17.89 -7.04
C LYS A 314 14.63 -18.65 -5.72
N ASP A 315 14.36 -17.97 -4.59
CA ASP A 315 14.29 -18.58 -3.28
C ASP A 315 12.86 -18.98 -2.88
N ILE A 316 11.86 -18.68 -3.70
CA ILE A 316 10.57 -19.35 -3.65
C ILE A 316 10.72 -20.58 -4.55
N GLU A 317 11.24 -21.67 -3.99
CA GLU A 317 11.07 -22.97 -4.62
C GLU A 317 9.56 -23.17 -4.80
N TRP A 318 9.16 -23.23 -6.08
CA TRP A 318 7.79 -23.57 -6.48
C TRP A 318 7.62 -25.07 -6.19
N VAL A 319 7.53 -25.42 -4.90
CA VAL A 319 7.14 -26.74 -4.47
C VAL A 319 5.66 -26.88 -4.82
N ASP A 320 5.33 -27.83 -5.67
CA ASP A 320 3.95 -28.28 -5.83
C ASP A 320 3.47 -28.80 -4.47
N TYR A 321 2.84 -27.94 -3.69
CA TYR A 321 2.23 -28.35 -2.44
C TYR A 321 1.06 -29.28 -2.73
N ASN A 322 1.33 -30.56 -2.55
CA ASN A 322 0.28 -31.57 -2.56
C ASN A 322 -0.44 -31.45 -1.21
N ILE A 323 -1.63 -30.83 -1.22
CA ILE A 323 -2.45 -30.53 -0.02
C ILE A 323 -2.78 -31.79 0.82
N ASN A 324 -2.43 -32.99 0.34
CA ASN A 324 -2.68 -34.26 0.99
C ASN A 324 -1.54 -34.77 1.88
N ASP A 325 -0.43 -34.03 2.02
CA ASP A 325 0.68 -34.46 2.83
C ASP A 325 0.63 -33.76 4.19
N SER A 326 0.26 -34.51 5.24
CA SER A 326 0.09 -34.02 6.62
C SER A 326 1.38 -33.47 7.25
N ASP A 327 2.55 -33.79 6.69
CA ASP A 327 3.86 -33.38 7.21
C ASP A 327 4.25 -31.93 6.83
N ASP A 328 3.58 -31.34 5.83
CA ASP A 328 3.86 -29.95 5.45
C ASP A 328 3.22 -28.91 6.39
N TRP A 329 2.22 -29.28 7.17
CA TRP A 329 1.59 -28.39 8.15
C TRP A 329 2.49 -28.01 9.33
N GLU A 330 3.47 -28.87 9.68
CA GLU A 330 4.43 -28.56 10.75
C GLU A 330 5.48 -27.54 10.34
N LYS A 331 5.84 -27.46 9.06
CA LYS A 331 6.80 -26.49 8.54
C LYS A 331 6.22 -25.06 8.49
N ILE A 332 4.89 -24.91 8.38
CA ILE A 332 4.20 -23.61 8.36
C ILE A 332 4.15 -22.96 9.76
N LYS A 333 4.32 -23.74 10.84
CA LYS A 333 4.31 -23.24 12.22
C LYS A 333 5.60 -22.50 12.64
N MET A 334 6.64 -22.49 11.84
CA MET A 334 7.96 -21.94 12.20
C MET A 334 8.29 -20.57 11.55
N TYR A 335 7.31 -19.85 10.99
CA TYR A 335 7.55 -18.48 10.48
C TYR A 335 6.58 -17.49 11.11
#